data_3c33e2487b35ee7648bf70e26222e5e9
#
_entry.id   3c33e2487b35ee7648bf70e26222e5e9
#
_cell.length_a   1.000
_cell.length_b   1.000
_cell.length_c   1.000
_cell.angle_alpha   90.00
_cell.angle_beta   90.00
_cell.angle_gamma   90.00
#
_symmetry.space_group_name_H-M   'P 1'
#
loop_
_entity.id
_entity.type
_entity.pdbx_description
1 polymer ?
#
loop_
_entity_poly.entity_id
_entity_poly.type
_entity_poly.pdbx_seq_one_letter_code
_entity_poly.pdbx_strand_id
1 'polypeptide(L)'
;MSPADIRGVVDVWTDEYRTLGARPDSGHVQIFENKGAVMGCSNPHPHGQVWAQHTVPGEPAKEGRQQLAYFEEHGRTLLTDYLAIERAEQSRLVLENEHWVALVPFWASWPFETLLLPRRAVQDLTQLTDAEKDAFADALRRLTTRYDNLFQTSFPYSSGLHQRPTDGEAHPEWHLHMHFFPPLLRSATVRKFMVGYELLANAQRDITPEWAAERLRSQPEVHYKASTTP
;
A
#
# COMPACT_ATOMS: atom_id res chain seq x y z
N MET A 1 -15.77 6.59 -5.29
CA MET A 1 -15.17 7.95 -5.28
C MET A 1 -14.62 8.25 -6.66
N SER A 2 -14.74 9.49 -7.13
CA SER A 2 -14.09 9.94 -8.37
C SER A 2 -12.57 10.07 -8.17
N PRO A 3 -11.76 10.12 -9.25
CA PRO A 3 -10.32 10.42 -9.11
C PRO A 3 -10.04 11.73 -8.37
N ALA A 4 -10.87 12.75 -8.61
CA ALA A 4 -10.74 14.06 -7.94
C ALA A 4 -11.00 13.97 -6.42
N ASP A 5 -11.98 13.16 -5.98
CA ASP A 5 -12.23 12.94 -4.56
C ASP A 5 -11.03 12.23 -3.88
N ILE A 6 -10.47 11.20 -4.55
CA ILE A 6 -9.30 10.47 -4.05
C ILE A 6 -8.08 11.39 -4.02
N ARG A 7 -7.91 12.25 -5.04
CA ARG A 7 -6.85 13.26 -5.05
C ARG A 7 -6.97 14.20 -3.85
N GLY A 8 -8.17 14.66 -3.51
CA GLY A 8 -8.42 15.45 -2.31
C GLY A 8 -8.00 14.74 -1.02
N VAL A 9 -8.22 13.41 -0.93
CA VAL A 9 -7.74 12.60 0.20
C VAL A 9 -6.21 12.58 0.24
N VAL A 10 -5.53 12.40 -0.89
CA VAL A 10 -4.05 12.41 -0.98
C VAL A 10 -3.48 13.77 -0.55
N ASP A 11 -4.15 14.86 -0.91
CA ASP A 11 -3.73 16.20 -0.49
C ASP A 11 -3.88 16.38 1.03
N VAL A 12 -4.98 15.93 1.63
CA VAL A 12 -5.17 15.92 3.09
C VAL A 12 -4.09 15.06 3.78
N TRP A 13 -3.81 13.85 3.28
CA TRP A 13 -2.74 13.01 3.82
C TRP A 13 -1.37 13.72 3.78
N THR A 14 -1.09 14.42 2.67
CA THR A 14 0.16 15.18 2.52
C THR A 14 0.26 16.32 3.53
N ASP A 15 -0.83 17.05 3.75
CA ASP A 15 -0.87 18.18 4.67
C ASP A 15 -0.80 17.74 6.13
N GLU A 16 -1.50 16.65 6.49
CA GLU A 16 -1.42 16.07 7.83
C GLU A 16 -0.02 15.51 8.13
N TYR A 17 0.59 14.78 7.18
CA TYR A 17 1.97 14.32 7.34
C TYR A 17 2.94 15.49 7.57
N ARG A 18 2.83 16.56 6.77
CA ARG A 18 3.67 17.75 6.91
C ARG A 18 3.46 18.43 8.26
N THR A 19 2.20 18.63 8.64
CA THR A 19 1.82 19.39 9.85
C THR A 19 2.20 18.64 11.12
N LEU A 20 1.86 17.36 11.19
CA LEU A 20 2.14 16.53 12.35
C LEU A 20 3.63 16.16 12.43
N GLY A 21 4.27 15.90 11.29
CA GLY A 21 5.69 15.59 11.23
C GLY A 21 6.60 16.76 11.57
N ALA A 22 6.13 18.01 11.41
CA ALA A 22 6.89 19.20 11.82
C ALA A 22 6.88 19.46 13.34
N ARG A 23 6.11 18.70 14.11
CA ARG A 23 6.06 18.86 15.56
C ARG A 23 7.35 18.35 16.22
N PRO A 24 7.89 19.05 17.24
CA PRO A 24 9.14 18.63 17.89
C PRO A 24 9.06 17.28 18.59
N ASP A 25 7.85 16.82 18.91
CA ASP A 25 7.56 15.56 19.62
C ASP A 25 7.14 14.42 18.68
N SER A 26 7.22 14.63 17.35
CA SER A 26 6.81 13.65 16.34
C SER A 26 8.02 12.99 15.68
N GLY A 27 8.26 11.72 15.98
CA GLY A 27 9.26 10.90 15.30
C GLY A 27 8.68 10.03 14.18
N HIS A 28 7.34 9.90 14.10
CA HIS A 28 6.68 9.12 13.05
C HIS A 28 5.22 9.52 12.87
N VAL A 29 4.78 9.56 11.62
CA VAL A 29 3.37 9.79 11.25
C VAL A 29 2.89 8.61 10.41
N GLN A 30 1.95 7.82 10.96
CA GLN A 30 1.33 6.67 10.28
C GLN A 30 -0.03 7.05 9.73
N ILE A 31 -0.22 6.87 8.44
CA ILE A 31 -1.50 7.03 7.74
C ILE A 31 -2.00 5.64 7.37
N PHE A 32 -3.22 5.28 7.76
CA PHE A 32 -3.77 3.96 7.49
C PHE A 32 -5.29 3.95 7.41
N GLU A 33 -5.85 2.91 6.81
CA GLU A 33 -7.28 2.65 6.67
C GLU A 33 -7.57 1.18 6.97
N ASN A 34 -8.71 0.91 7.62
CA ASN A 34 -9.33 -0.40 7.69
C ASN A 34 -10.66 -0.36 6.95
N LYS A 35 -10.78 -1.09 5.85
CA LYS A 35 -12.02 -1.23 5.08
C LYS A 35 -12.73 -2.54 5.41
N GLY A 36 -14.01 -2.44 5.75
CA GLY A 36 -14.89 -3.58 6.02
C GLY A 36 -14.89 -4.03 7.49
N ALA A 37 -16.07 -4.47 7.97
CA ALA A 37 -16.26 -4.89 9.35
C ALA A 37 -15.32 -6.03 9.79
N VAL A 38 -14.95 -6.92 8.87
CA VAL A 38 -14.03 -8.03 9.12
C VAL A 38 -12.61 -7.57 9.47
N MET A 39 -12.24 -6.35 9.05
CA MET A 39 -10.97 -5.71 9.40
C MET A 39 -11.09 -4.76 10.60
N GLY A 40 -12.20 -4.84 11.36
CA GLY A 40 -12.43 -3.99 12.53
C GLY A 40 -12.98 -2.59 12.21
N CYS A 41 -13.39 -2.34 10.97
CA CYS A 41 -14.04 -1.08 10.61
C CYS A 41 -15.47 -1.06 11.12
N SER A 42 -15.79 -0.15 12.06
CA SER A 42 -17.14 -0.01 12.64
C SER A 42 -18.07 0.92 11.85
N ASN A 43 -17.52 1.76 10.96
CA ASN A 43 -18.27 2.71 10.15
C ASN A 43 -18.12 2.37 8.66
N PRO A 44 -19.24 2.12 7.92
CA PRO A 44 -19.18 1.81 6.49
C PRO A 44 -18.79 3.01 5.61
N HIS A 45 -18.83 4.24 6.14
CA HIS A 45 -18.34 5.41 5.41
C HIS A 45 -16.82 5.35 5.28
N PRO A 46 -16.25 5.55 4.07
CA PRO A 46 -14.80 5.53 3.90
C PRO A 46 -14.10 6.54 4.82
N HIS A 47 -13.17 6.07 5.62
CA HIS A 47 -12.39 6.90 6.55
C HIS A 47 -11.03 6.27 6.79
N GLY A 48 -10.02 7.11 6.92
CA GLY A 48 -8.68 6.74 7.35
C GLY A 48 -8.35 7.34 8.72
N GLN A 49 -7.21 6.94 9.25
CA GLN A 49 -6.66 7.47 10.50
C GLN A 49 -5.24 7.97 10.25
N VAL A 50 -4.88 9.05 10.96
CA VAL A 50 -3.51 9.58 10.99
C VAL A 50 -3.05 9.61 12.44
N TRP A 51 -2.00 8.86 12.74
CA TRP A 51 -1.42 8.79 14.08
C TRP A 51 -0.01 9.34 14.06
N ALA A 52 0.26 10.34 14.90
CA ALA A 52 1.60 10.86 15.15
C ALA A 52 2.10 10.40 16.51
N GLN A 53 3.34 9.95 16.57
CA GLN A 53 3.96 9.47 17.82
C GLN A 53 5.45 9.83 17.89
N HIS A 54 6.00 9.81 19.10
CA HIS A 54 7.38 10.20 19.37
C HIS A 54 8.41 9.23 18.77
N THR A 55 8.14 7.94 18.80
CA THR A 55 9.08 6.90 18.36
C THR A 55 8.64 6.25 17.06
N VAL A 56 9.59 5.79 16.24
CA VAL A 56 9.31 4.99 15.05
C VAL A 56 8.76 3.63 15.48
N PRO A 57 7.57 3.19 14.96
CA PRO A 57 6.98 1.90 15.30
C PRO A 57 7.84 0.72 14.84
N GLY A 58 7.58 -0.46 15.42
CA GLY A 58 8.39 -1.66 15.21
C GLY A 58 8.52 -2.09 13.74
N GLU A 59 7.44 -2.09 12.96
CA GLU A 59 7.50 -2.51 11.55
C GLU A 59 8.24 -1.49 10.66
N PRO A 60 7.92 -0.18 10.65
CA PRO A 60 8.74 0.80 9.96
C PRO A 60 10.22 0.80 10.41
N ALA A 61 10.49 0.58 11.70
CA ALA A 61 11.87 0.49 12.19
C ALA A 61 12.62 -0.75 11.66
N LYS A 62 11.95 -1.88 11.46
CA LYS A 62 12.55 -3.07 10.81
C LYS A 62 12.85 -2.81 9.35
N GLU A 63 11.89 -2.23 8.63
CA GLU A 63 12.06 -1.85 7.22
C GLU A 63 13.20 -0.85 7.04
N GLY A 64 13.20 0.22 7.85
CA GLY A 64 14.23 1.26 7.79
C GLY A 64 15.64 0.69 7.97
N ARG A 65 15.83 -0.25 8.92
CA ARG A 65 17.14 -0.91 9.08
C ARG A 65 17.57 -1.69 7.84
N GLN A 66 16.66 -2.42 7.19
CA GLN A 66 16.97 -3.20 5.99
C GLN A 66 17.21 -2.28 4.79
N GLN A 67 16.40 -1.25 4.64
CA GLN A 67 16.56 -0.26 3.59
C GLN A 67 17.89 0.51 3.74
N LEU A 68 18.26 0.88 4.98
CA LEU A 68 19.53 1.56 5.27
C LEU A 68 20.73 0.67 4.95
N ALA A 69 20.74 -0.58 5.41
CA ALA A 69 21.81 -1.53 5.12
C ALA A 69 21.99 -1.72 3.61
N TYR A 70 20.89 -1.84 2.87
CA TYR A 70 20.92 -1.94 1.41
C TYR A 70 21.48 -0.65 0.76
N PHE A 71 21.02 0.50 1.22
CA PHE A 71 21.44 1.79 0.69
C PHE A 71 22.95 2.04 0.93
N GLU A 72 23.46 1.70 2.11
CA GLU A 72 24.89 1.80 2.44
C GLU A 72 25.76 0.91 1.54
N GLU A 73 25.27 -0.27 1.16
CA GLU A 73 26.00 -1.20 0.29
C GLU A 73 25.92 -0.80 -1.19
N HIS A 74 24.75 -0.33 -1.66
CA HIS A 74 24.47 -0.17 -3.09
C HIS A 74 24.33 1.29 -3.56
N GLY A 75 24.21 2.27 -2.66
CA GLY A 75 24.03 3.70 -2.98
C GLY A 75 22.68 4.02 -3.62
N ARG A 76 21.71 3.11 -3.54
CA ARG A 76 20.36 3.24 -4.10
C ARG A 76 19.35 2.63 -3.14
N THR A 77 18.07 3.08 -3.19
CA THR A 77 17.03 2.50 -2.35
C THR A 77 16.70 1.06 -2.78
N LEU A 78 16.46 0.18 -1.81
CA LEU A 78 16.09 -1.22 -2.03
C LEU A 78 14.89 -1.33 -2.98
N LEU A 79 13.84 -0.53 -2.75
CA LEU A 79 12.61 -0.61 -3.54
C LEU A 79 12.79 -0.09 -4.98
N THR A 80 13.77 0.77 -5.26
CA THR A 80 14.12 1.15 -6.64
C THR A 80 14.63 -0.05 -7.43
N ASP A 81 15.56 -0.79 -6.87
CA ASP A 81 16.13 -1.96 -7.55
C ASP A 81 15.14 -3.12 -7.61
N TYR A 82 14.38 -3.34 -6.53
CA TYR A 82 13.29 -4.31 -6.52
C TYR A 82 12.25 -4.01 -7.61
N LEU A 83 11.82 -2.75 -7.73
CA LEU A 83 10.86 -2.34 -8.75
C LEU A 83 11.41 -2.55 -10.18
N ALA A 84 12.70 -2.33 -10.40
CA ALA A 84 13.33 -2.59 -11.69
C ALA A 84 13.26 -4.08 -12.07
N ILE A 85 13.51 -4.98 -11.11
CA ILE A 85 13.38 -6.43 -11.30
C ILE A 85 11.92 -6.81 -11.62
N GLU A 86 10.96 -6.34 -10.81
CA GLU A 86 9.54 -6.67 -11.00
C GLU A 86 9.00 -6.18 -12.35
N ARG A 87 9.44 -4.98 -12.79
CA ARG A 87 9.04 -4.43 -14.08
C ARG A 87 9.70 -5.15 -15.26
N ALA A 88 10.86 -5.75 -15.10
CA ALA A 88 11.48 -6.61 -16.11
C ALA A 88 10.79 -7.97 -16.20
N GLU A 89 10.46 -8.58 -15.06
CA GLU A 89 9.84 -9.89 -14.94
C GLU A 89 8.34 -9.90 -15.29
N GLN A 90 7.62 -8.82 -15.01
CA GLN A 90 6.17 -8.63 -15.25
C GLN A 90 5.23 -9.60 -14.51
N SER A 91 5.75 -10.68 -13.93
CA SER A 91 4.94 -11.78 -13.39
C SER A 91 4.07 -11.37 -12.18
N ARG A 92 4.55 -10.46 -11.36
CA ARG A 92 3.87 -9.98 -10.14
C ARG A 92 3.27 -8.58 -10.25
N LEU A 93 3.35 -7.94 -11.43
CA LEU A 93 2.68 -6.64 -11.66
C LEU A 93 1.16 -6.81 -11.73
N VAL A 94 0.44 -5.90 -11.08
CA VAL A 94 -1.02 -5.82 -11.10
C VAL A 94 -1.48 -4.70 -12.04
N LEU A 95 -0.94 -3.51 -11.87
CA LEU A 95 -1.17 -2.36 -12.74
C LEU A 95 0.02 -1.39 -12.67
N GLU A 96 0.19 -0.61 -13.72
CA GLU A 96 1.05 0.56 -13.68
C GLU A 96 0.41 1.73 -14.43
N ASN A 97 0.82 2.94 -14.08
CA ASN A 97 0.61 4.14 -14.86
C ASN A 97 1.94 4.90 -15.01
N GLU A 98 1.89 6.14 -15.47
CA GLU A 98 3.11 6.91 -15.73
C GLU A 98 4.03 7.04 -14.50
N HIS A 99 3.46 7.15 -13.29
CA HIS A 99 4.20 7.46 -12.07
C HIS A 99 4.16 6.37 -11.00
N TRP A 100 3.21 5.44 -11.04
CA TRP A 100 2.99 4.45 -9.98
C TRP A 100 2.91 3.03 -10.51
N VAL A 101 3.31 2.10 -9.65
CA VAL A 101 3.19 0.65 -9.89
C VAL A 101 2.53 -0.01 -8.69
N ALA A 102 1.52 -0.84 -8.94
CA ALA A 102 1.00 -1.80 -7.95
C ALA A 102 1.42 -3.22 -8.35
N LEU A 103 1.95 -3.95 -7.40
CA LEU A 103 2.42 -5.32 -7.57
C LEU A 103 2.09 -6.17 -6.35
N VAL A 104 2.09 -7.50 -6.51
CA VAL A 104 2.07 -8.44 -5.39
C VAL A 104 3.53 -8.71 -5.03
N PRO A 105 4.03 -8.29 -3.85
CA PRO A 105 5.44 -8.44 -3.54
C PRO A 105 5.86 -9.91 -3.44
N PHE A 106 7.11 -10.22 -3.81
CA PHE A 106 7.66 -11.57 -3.75
C PHE A 106 7.47 -12.22 -2.38
N TRP A 107 7.56 -11.44 -1.32
CA TRP A 107 7.39 -11.86 0.07
C TRP A 107 5.96 -11.84 0.58
N ALA A 108 4.96 -11.54 -0.27
CA ALA A 108 3.55 -11.48 0.13
C ALA A 108 3.14 -12.72 0.91
N SER A 109 2.50 -12.52 2.06
CA SER A 109 1.98 -13.58 2.92
C SER A 109 0.46 -13.56 2.99
N TRP A 110 -0.16 -12.37 2.96
CA TRP A 110 -1.62 -12.26 2.88
C TRP A 110 -2.12 -12.60 1.48
N PRO A 111 -3.32 -13.20 1.36
CA PRO A 111 -3.93 -13.41 0.06
C PRO A 111 -4.12 -12.06 -0.65
N PHE A 112 -3.68 -11.97 -1.90
CA PHE A 112 -3.78 -10.73 -2.69
C PHE A 112 -3.17 -9.48 -2.02
N GLU A 113 -2.20 -9.67 -1.12
CA GLU A 113 -1.36 -8.58 -0.61
C GLU A 113 -0.78 -7.78 -1.78
N THR A 114 -0.85 -6.45 -1.73
CA THR A 114 -0.22 -5.63 -2.75
C THR A 114 0.62 -4.51 -2.13
N LEU A 115 1.62 -4.13 -2.89
CA LEU A 115 2.48 -2.98 -2.66
C LEU A 115 2.23 -1.98 -3.78
N LEU A 116 1.91 -0.75 -3.44
CA LEU A 116 1.75 0.36 -4.37
C LEU A 116 2.84 1.39 -4.10
N LEU A 117 3.69 1.67 -5.10
CA LEU A 117 4.84 2.55 -4.92
C LEU A 117 5.08 3.43 -6.14
N PRO A 118 5.65 4.65 -5.95
CA PRO A 118 6.02 5.52 -7.06
C PRO A 118 7.22 4.96 -7.80
N ARG A 119 7.27 5.22 -9.12
CA ARG A 119 8.40 4.82 -9.98
C ARG A 119 9.67 5.63 -9.69
N ARG A 120 9.50 6.88 -9.28
CA ARG A 120 10.57 7.75 -8.79
C ARG A 120 10.76 7.54 -7.29
N ALA A 121 11.98 7.32 -6.86
CA ALA A 121 12.28 7.25 -5.44
C ALA A 121 12.01 8.60 -4.77
N VAL A 122 10.96 8.64 -3.96
CA VAL A 122 10.62 9.73 -3.06
C VAL A 122 10.46 9.17 -1.65
N GLN A 123 10.80 9.93 -0.65
CA GLN A 123 10.81 9.46 0.73
C GLN A 123 9.44 9.54 1.40
N ASP A 124 8.61 10.51 0.98
CA ASP A 124 7.31 10.80 1.58
C ASP A 124 6.39 11.56 0.61
N LEU A 125 5.13 11.72 1.01
CA LEU A 125 4.08 12.38 0.23
C LEU A 125 4.41 13.84 -0.12
N THR A 126 5.21 14.55 0.69
CA THR A 126 5.51 15.97 0.46
C THR A 126 6.45 16.21 -0.72
N GLN A 127 7.15 15.16 -1.16
CA GLN A 127 8.05 15.19 -2.31
C GLN A 127 7.35 14.86 -3.64
N LEU A 128 6.08 14.48 -3.60
CA LEU A 128 5.29 14.19 -4.81
C LEU A 128 4.92 15.49 -5.52
N THR A 129 5.08 15.49 -6.83
CA THR A 129 4.51 16.51 -7.71
C THR A 129 2.99 16.34 -7.83
N ASP A 130 2.29 17.36 -8.34
CA ASP A 130 0.85 17.26 -8.58
C ASP A 130 0.49 16.15 -9.57
N ALA A 131 1.27 15.97 -10.63
CA ALA A 131 1.09 14.88 -11.59
C ALA A 131 1.26 13.49 -10.93
N GLU A 132 2.21 13.34 -10.02
CA GLU A 132 2.41 12.09 -9.27
C GLU A 132 1.27 11.82 -8.29
N LYS A 133 0.71 12.84 -7.66
CA LYS A 133 -0.46 12.72 -6.78
C LYS A 133 -1.74 12.37 -7.58
N ASP A 134 -1.94 12.97 -8.75
CA ASP A 134 -3.04 12.62 -9.65
C ASP A 134 -2.94 11.16 -10.12
N ALA A 135 -1.74 10.74 -10.50
CA ALA A 135 -1.45 9.36 -10.88
C ALA A 135 -1.60 8.39 -9.69
N PHE A 136 -1.29 8.81 -8.45
CA PHE A 136 -1.56 8.03 -7.24
C PHE A 136 -3.05 7.81 -7.03
N ALA A 137 -3.86 8.86 -7.14
CA ALA A 137 -5.31 8.76 -7.04
C ALA A 137 -5.92 7.82 -8.11
N ASP A 138 -5.42 7.86 -9.36
CA ASP A 138 -5.81 6.92 -10.41
C ASP A 138 -5.41 5.48 -10.05
N ALA A 139 -4.19 5.26 -9.61
CA ALA A 139 -3.71 3.93 -9.23
C ALA A 139 -4.52 3.34 -8.06
N LEU A 140 -4.82 4.14 -7.03
CA LEU A 140 -5.68 3.75 -5.91
C LEU A 140 -7.08 3.33 -6.38
N ARG A 141 -7.72 4.17 -7.21
CA ARG A 141 -9.04 3.87 -7.78
C ARG A 141 -9.04 2.55 -8.57
N ARG A 142 -8.08 2.37 -9.45
CA ARG A 142 -7.95 1.17 -10.29
C ARG A 142 -7.68 -0.08 -9.45
N LEU A 143 -6.77 -0.01 -8.49
CA LEU A 143 -6.44 -1.14 -7.61
C LEU A 143 -7.64 -1.55 -6.75
N THR A 144 -8.31 -0.60 -6.09
CA THR A 144 -9.47 -0.90 -5.25
C THR A 144 -10.67 -1.38 -6.05
N THR A 145 -10.83 -0.92 -7.30
CA THR A 145 -11.83 -1.47 -8.24
C THR A 145 -11.55 -2.93 -8.58
N ARG A 146 -10.29 -3.29 -8.87
CA ARG A 146 -9.89 -4.68 -9.14
C ARG A 146 -10.11 -5.58 -7.93
N TYR A 147 -9.85 -5.09 -6.72
CA TYR A 147 -10.18 -5.80 -5.49
C TYR A 147 -11.68 -6.08 -5.37
N ASP A 148 -12.53 -5.06 -5.52
CA ASP A 148 -13.97 -5.23 -5.42
C ASP A 148 -14.52 -6.19 -6.50
N ASN A 149 -13.95 -6.14 -7.71
CA ASN A 149 -14.33 -7.00 -8.83
C ASN A 149 -13.91 -8.47 -8.64
N LEU A 150 -12.82 -8.73 -7.91
CA LEU A 150 -12.23 -10.08 -7.77
C LEU A 150 -13.24 -11.11 -7.25
N PHE A 151 -14.09 -10.73 -6.30
CA PHE A 151 -15.16 -11.57 -5.77
C PHE A 151 -16.52 -10.88 -5.79
N GLN A 152 -16.67 -9.81 -6.58
CA GLN A 152 -17.90 -9.00 -6.71
C GLN A 152 -18.48 -8.59 -5.35
N THR A 153 -17.62 -8.11 -4.48
CA THR A 153 -17.94 -7.69 -3.10
C THR A 153 -17.17 -6.43 -2.73
N SER A 154 -17.65 -5.68 -1.72
CA SER A 154 -16.82 -4.65 -1.10
C SER A 154 -15.64 -5.34 -0.42
N PHE A 155 -14.50 -5.37 -1.09
CA PHE A 155 -13.33 -6.15 -0.69
C PHE A 155 -12.69 -5.54 0.56
N PRO A 156 -12.61 -6.28 1.68
CA PRO A 156 -12.02 -5.78 2.91
C PRO A 156 -10.49 -5.79 2.83
N TYR A 157 -9.86 -4.81 3.44
CA TYR A 157 -8.41 -4.75 3.63
C TYR A 157 -8.02 -3.83 4.79
N SER A 158 -6.83 -4.01 5.32
CA SER A 158 -6.08 -2.95 5.99
C SER A 158 -5.06 -2.40 5.01
N SER A 159 -4.91 -1.08 4.95
CA SER A 159 -3.90 -0.44 4.13
C SER A 159 -3.21 0.67 4.89
N GLY A 160 -1.97 1.00 4.52
CA GLY A 160 -1.23 2.08 5.15
C GLY A 160 -0.01 2.50 4.35
N LEU A 161 0.34 3.78 4.51
CA LEU A 161 1.52 4.37 3.91
C LEU A 161 2.73 4.15 4.82
N HIS A 162 3.82 3.66 4.24
CA HIS A 162 5.13 3.68 4.83
C HIS A 162 5.97 4.76 4.13
N GLN A 163 6.47 5.69 4.92
CA GLN A 163 7.24 6.83 4.48
C GLN A 163 8.29 7.18 5.53
N ARG A 164 9.27 8.00 5.18
CA ARG A 164 10.39 8.28 6.08
C ARG A 164 9.90 8.73 7.46
N PRO A 165 10.61 8.39 8.53
CA PRO A 165 10.38 8.95 9.85
C PRO A 165 10.44 10.49 9.85
N THR A 166 9.81 11.10 10.85
CA THR A 166 9.79 12.56 11.06
C THR A 166 10.68 12.99 12.24
N ASP A 167 11.70 12.18 12.53
CA ASP A 167 12.63 12.34 13.65
C ASP A 167 13.73 13.39 13.41
N GLY A 168 13.72 14.07 12.27
CA GLY A 168 14.68 15.12 11.91
C GLY A 168 15.89 14.60 11.11
N GLU A 169 16.03 13.29 10.93
CA GLU A 169 17.10 12.69 10.14
C GLU A 169 16.76 12.68 8.64
N ALA A 170 17.76 12.53 7.78
CA ALA A 170 17.59 12.66 6.34
C ALA A 170 16.93 11.47 5.65
N HIS A 171 17.16 10.26 6.15
CA HIS A 171 16.62 9.00 5.66
C HIS A 171 16.69 8.80 4.12
N PRO A 172 17.87 8.93 3.50
CA PRO A 172 18.00 8.81 2.04
C PRO A 172 17.66 7.42 1.50
N GLU A 173 17.63 6.41 2.38
CA GLU A 173 17.30 5.02 2.10
C GLU A 173 15.80 4.80 1.85
N TRP A 174 14.94 5.70 2.32
CA TRP A 174 13.50 5.50 2.25
C TRP A 174 12.93 5.71 0.85
N HIS A 175 11.99 4.85 0.50
CA HIS A 175 11.16 4.94 -0.69
C HIS A 175 9.70 4.79 -0.27
N LEU A 176 8.91 5.84 -0.44
CA LEU A 176 7.47 5.87 -0.16
C LEU A 176 6.76 4.67 -0.79
N HIS A 177 5.93 3.98 -0.02
CA HIS A 177 5.09 2.90 -0.52
C HIS A 177 3.84 2.73 0.34
N MET A 178 2.83 2.07 -0.23
CA MET A 178 1.57 1.77 0.45
C MET A 178 1.31 0.27 0.41
N HIS A 179 1.03 -0.30 1.56
CA HIS A 179 0.65 -1.70 1.72
C HIS A 179 -0.86 -1.89 1.71
N PHE A 180 -1.29 -3.05 1.20
CA PHE A 180 -2.65 -3.56 1.32
C PHE A 180 -2.61 -5.00 1.81
N PHE A 181 -3.31 -5.28 2.90
CA PHE A 181 -3.39 -6.60 3.55
C PHE A 181 -4.85 -7.07 3.58
N PRO A 182 -5.33 -7.73 2.53
CA PRO A 182 -6.70 -8.24 2.47
C PRO A 182 -6.82 -9.66 3.02
N PRO A 183 -7.93 -10.01 3.69
CA PRO A 183 -8.11 -11.34 4.29
C PRO A 183 -8.81 -12.35 3.37
N LEU A 184 -9.42 -11.94 2.25
CA LEU A 184 -10.19 -12.87 1.41
C LEU A 184 -9.27 -13.72 0.54
N LEU A 185 -9.47 -15.04 0.57
CA LEU A 185 -8.58 -16.02 -0.09
C LEU A 185 -9.17 -16.61 -1.38
N ARG A 186 -10.35 -17.20 -1.31
CA ARG A 186 -10.93 -17.97 -2.44
C ARG A 186 -12.31 -17.48 -2.87
N SER A 187 -12.99 -16.72 -2.03
CA SER A 187 -14.31 -16.16 -2.27
C SER A 187 -14.58 -15.01 -1.32
N ALA A 188 -15.73 -14.34 -1.47
CA ALA A 188 -16.20 -13.28 -0.58
C ALA A 188 -16.36 -13.72 0.90
N THR A 189 -16.39 -15.03 1.19
CA THR A 189 -16.64 -15.58 2.52
C THR A 189 -15.48 -16.37 3.11
N VAL A 190 -14.55 -16.87 2.28
CA VAL A 190 -13.38 -17.63 2.74
C VAL A 190 -12.23 -16.67 3.09
N ARG A 191 -11.89 -16.64 4.36
CA ARG A 191 -10.91 -15.70 4.94
C ARG A 191 -9.66 -16.41 5.40
N LYS A 192 -8.52 -15.74 5.25
CA LYS A 192 -7.24 -16.11 5.84
C LYS A 192 -6.78 -14.97 6.72
N PHE A 193 -6.44 -15.28 7.96
CA PHE A 193 -5.79 -14.35 8.87
C PHE A 193 -4.42 -14.90 9.27
N MET A 194 -3.52 -14.01 9.66
CA MET A 194 -2.24 -14.37 10.26
C MET A 194 -2.47 -14.74 11.72
N VAL A 195 -2.76 -16.00 11.98
CA VAL A 195 -3.08 -16.55 13.31
C VAL A 195 -2.33 -17.86 13.53
N GLY A 196 -2.37 -18.40 14.75
CA GLY A 196 -1.77 -19.68 15.08
C GLY A 196 -0.29 -19.75 14.70
N TYR A 197 0.03 -20.59 13.72
CA TYR A 197 1.41 -20.79 13.28
C TYR A 197 2.07 -19.49 12.80
N GLU A 198 1.37 -18.66 12.06
CA GLU A 198 1.91 -17.40 11.52
C GLU A 198 2.27 -16.41 12.62
N LEU A 199 1.49 -16.35 13.69
CA LEU A 199 1.80 -15.50 14.86
C LEU A 199 2.90 -16.08 15.74
N LEU A 200 2.96 -17.42 15.86
CA LEU A 200 3.83 -18.11 16.84
C LEU A 200 5.17 -18.54 16.24
N ALA A 201 5.25 -18.73 14.93
CA ALA A 201 6.42 -19.28 14.29
C ALA A 201 6.88 -18.49 13.07
N ASN A 202 6.16 -18.56 11.94
CA ASN A 202 6.60 -17.94 10.70
C ASN A 202 5.43 -17.66 9.75
N ALA A 203 5.53 -16.60 8.95
CA ALA A 203 4.53 -16.29 7.94
C ALA A 203 4.41 -17.42 6.90
N GLN A 204 3.17 -17.77 6.54
CA GLN A 204 2.86 -18.75 5.50
C GLN A 204 1.89 -18.17 4.49
N ARG A 205 2.10 -18.51 3.21
CA ARG A 205 1.21 -18.12 2.12
C ARG A 205 0.40 -19.32 1.64
N ASP A 206 -0.87 -19.07 1.29
CA ASP A 206 -1.79 -20.07 0.71
C ASP A 206 -1.80 -20.05 -0.82
N ILE A 207 -1.39 -18.94 -1.42
CA ILE A 207 -1.32 -18.72 -2.88
C ILE A 207 0.01 -18.06 -3.23
N THR A 208 0.47 -18.29 -4.46
CA THR A 208 1.72 -17.65 -4.92
C THR A 208 1.47 -16.19 -5.30
N PRO A 209 2.49 -15.31 -5.15
CA PRO A 209 2.39 -13.91 -5.57
C PRO A 209 2.03 -13.76 -7.05
N GLU A 210 2.58 -14.60 -7.92
CA GLU A 210 2.35 -14.59 -9.36
C GLU A 210 0.88 -14.89 -9.69
N TRP A 211 0.32 -15.92 -9.05
CA TRP A 211 -1.09 -16.27 -9.23
C TRP A 211 -2.02 -15.16 -8.72
N ALA A 212 -1.71 -14.57 -7.57
CA ALA A 212 -2.49 -13.47 -7.01
C ALA A 212 -2.45 -12.23 -7.93
N ALA A 213 -1.27 -11.89 -8.45
CA ALA A 213 -1.10 -10.78 -9.38
C ALA A 213 -1.87 -11.00 -10.69
N GLU A 214 -1.79 -12.20 -11.27
CA GLU A 214 -2.55 -12.56 -12.47
C GLU A 214 -4.07 -12.43 -12.26
N ARG A 215 -4.55 -12.91 -11.11
CA ARG A 215 -5.97 -12.81 -10.75
C ARG A 215 -6.43 -11.36 -10.60
N LEU A 216 -5.62 -10.49 -10.00
CA LEU A 216 -5.91 -9.06 -9.87
C LEU A 216 -5.78 -8.35 -11.22
N ARG A 217 -4.71 -8.62 -11.98
CA ARG A 217 -4.47 -8.02 -13.31
C ARG A 217 -5.59 -8.31 -14.30
N SER A 218 -6.16 -9.50 -14.24
CA SER A 218 -7.27 -9.91 -15.12
C SER A 218 -8.62 -9.25 -14.79
N GLN A 219 -8.74 -8.55 -13.64
CA GLN A 219 -9.99 -7.88 -13.29
C GLN A 219 -10.17 -6.57 -14.10
N PRO A 220 -11.41 -6.28 -14.53
CA PRO A 220 -11.72 -5.02 -15.22
C PRO A 220 -11.53 -3.81 -14.29
N GLU A 221 -11.28 -2.64 -14.89
CA GLU A 221 -11.17 -1.35 -14.18
C GLU A 221 -12.50 -0.59 -14.12
N VAL A 222 -13.57 -1.19 -14.66
CA VAL A 222 -14.95 -0.75 -14.43
C VAL A 222 -15.52 -1.58 -13.29
N HIS A 223 -16.04 -0.93 -12.27
CA HIS A 223 -16.55 -1.58 -11.08
C HIS A 223 -17.76 -2.47 -11.42
N TYR A 224 -17.83 -3.67 -10.86
CA TYR A 224 -18.86 -4.67 -11.18
C TYR A 224 -20.29 -4.14 -11.04
N LYS A 225 -20.57 -3.24 -10.09
CA LYS A 225 -21.90 -2.60 -9.93
C LYS A 225 -22.25 -1.63 -11.07
N ALA A 226 -21.25 -0.99 -11.69
CA ALA A 226 -21.49 -0.09 -12.82
C ALA A 226 -21.76 -0.88 -14.13
N SER A 227 -21.28 -2.11 -14.24
CA SER A 227 -21.49 -2.98 -15.39
C SER A 227 -22.87 -3.65 -15.39
N THR A 228 -23.64 -3.57 -14.30
CA THR A 228 -24.97 -4.19 -14.15
C THR A 228 -26.13 -3.22 -14.34
N THR A 229 -25.87 -1.96 -14.71
CA THR A 229 -26.94 -1.02 -15.08
C THR A 229 -27.32 -1.26 -16.55
N PRO A 230 -28.58 -1.66 -16.85
CA PRO A 230 -29.06 -1.94 -18.22
C PRO A 230 -29.08 -0.69 -19.09
#